data_3f972279cb59f1ab5cedc91cf6fed860
#
_entry.id   3f972279cb59f1ab5cedc91cf6fed860
#
_cell.length_a   1.000
_cell.length_b   1.000
_cell.length_c   1.000
_cell.angle_alpha   90.00
_cell.angle_beta   90.00
_cell.angle_gamma   90.00
#
_symmetry.space_group_name_H-M   'P 1'
#
loop_
_entity.id
_entity.type
_entity.pdbx_description
1 polymer ?
#
loop_
_entity_poly.entity_id
_entity_poly.type
_entity_poly.pdbx_seq_one_letter_code
_entity_poly.pdbx_strand_id
1 'polypeptide(L)'
;MNTFTKSLEKLTAMLSTCAPIHAAVGETLHQKKITGKLSEAEYTPGQDIPLSSYAYEDVTTYEVTLKPYRKQTTLQEVKKRGYDGAVDKTDAAMISDMQRNIKKDFVAALGAEGTTAATGKSLVATAANAWAALSNLTEEYGFGSGETVYFANPVDFAKQIGESEVFSAFGISYIENWAGLGTLVSTGSVTAGTIYATVKDNIKVYVAPTDGDDLFGFYSDESGYIAVSHSPELKSLTYDTVAYVGLVFFAEYIDFVVKGTIAPTA
;
A
#
# COMPACT_ATOMS: atom_id res chain seq x y z
N MET A 1 -0.74 2.40 26.22
CA MET A 1 0.02 1.51 25.36
C MET A 1 -0.81 0.82 24.25
N ASN A 2 -2.05 0.37 24.49
CA ASN A 2 -2.80 -0.43 23.50
C ASN A 2 -3.30 0.29 22.22
N THR A 3 -3.26 1.60 22.12
CA THR A 3 -3.82 2.34 20.97
C THR A 3 -2.85 2.40 19.79
N PHE A 4 -1.54 2.43 20.05
CA PHE A 4 -0.51 2.50 19.01
C PHE A 4 -0.23 1.14 18.36
N THR A 5 -0.32 0.05 19.12
CA THR A 5 -0.17 -1.32 18.63
C THR A 5 -1.16 -1.62 17.48
N LYS A 6 -2.41 -1.14 17.60
CA LYS A 6 -3.44 -1.34 16.56
C LYS A 6 -3.17 -0.58 15.25
N SER A 7 -2.47 0.56 15.29
CA SER A 7 -2.10 1.27 14.05
C SER A 7 -1.01 0.53 13.29
N LEU A 8 -0.07 -0.06 14.01
CA LEU A 8 1.01 -0.89 13.49
C LEU A 8 0.46 -2.18 12.85
N GLU A 9 -0.43 -2.90 13.55
CA GLU A 9 -1.06 -4.12 13.03
C GLU A 9 -1.74 -3.88 11.68
N LYS A 10 -2.46 -2.74 11.55
CA LYS A 10 -3.11 -2.37 10.28
C LYS A 10 -2.12 -2.05 9.16
N LEU A 11 -1.02 -1.39 9.47
CA LEU A 11 0.03 -1.11 8.50
C LEU A 11 0.69 -2.42 8.04
N THR A 12 1.08 -3.27 8.99
CA THR A 12 1.71 -4.57 8.71
C THR A 12 0.79 -5.47 7.90
N ALA A 13 -0.51 -5.54 8.27
CA ALA A 13 -1.51 -6.31 7.52
C ALA A 13 -1.68 -5.80 6.07
N MET A 14 -1.62 -4.49 5.86
CA MET A 14 -1.69 -3.92 4.52
C MET A 14 -0.43 -4.23 3.71
N LEU A 15 0.76 -4.07 4.30
CA LEU A 15 2.03 -4.30 3.62
C LEU A 15 2.33 -5.80 3.43
N SER A 16 1.75 -6.70 4.23
CA SER A 16 1.89 -8.15 4.05
C SER A 16 1.23 -8.67 2.76
N THR A 17 0.37 -7.87 2.12
CA THR A 17 -0.21 -8.19 0.80
C THR A 17 0.68 -7.77 -0.36
N CYS A 18 1.81 -7.15 -0.08
CA CYS A 18 2.77 -6.60 -1.02
C CYS A 18 4.08 -7.40 -0.99
N ALA A 19 4.87 -7.28 -2.05
CA ALA A 19 6.22 -7.84 -2.10
C ALA A 19 7.24 -6.75 -1.72
N PRO A 20 7.81 -6.76 -0.49
CA PRO A 20 8.82 -5.80 -0.10
C PRO A 20 10.17 -6.12 -0.77
N ILE A 21 10.82 -5.10 -1.30
CA ILE A 21 12.14 -5.18 -1.93
C ILE A 21 13.02 -4.09 -1.33
N HIS A 22 14.21 -4.45 -0.86
CA HIS A 22 15.17 -3.46 -0.38
C HIS A 22 15.85 -2.77 -1.56
N ALA A 23 15.88 -1.45 -1.54
CA ALA A 23 16.51 -0.62 -2.56
C ALA A 23 17.36 0.49 -1.92
N ALA A 24 18.45 0.87 -2.59
CA ALA A 24 19.28 1.99 -2.12
C ALA A 24 18.58 3.33 -2.35
N VAL A 25 18.87 4.31 -1.48
CA VAL A 25 18.41 5.69 -1.68
C VAL A 25 19.03 6.27 -2.95
N GLY A 26 18.22 6.91 -3.79
CA GLY A 26 18.62 7.42 -5.10
C GLY A 26 18.59 6.38 -6.22
N GLU A 27 18.23 5.13 -5.93
CA GLU A 27 18.02 4.12 -6.96
C GLU A 27 16.79 4.47 -7.81
N THR A 28 16.97 4.37 -9.12
CA THR A 28 15.90 4.63 -10.09
C THR A 28 15.25 3.31 -10.49
N LEU A 29 13.96 3.23 -10.27
CA LEU A 29 13.13 2.05 -10.52
C LEU A 29 12.30 2.27 -11.77
N HIS A 30 12.37 1.34 -12.71
CA HIS A 30 11.63 1.41 -13.96
C HIS A 30 10.46 0.43 -13.93
N GLN A 31 9.24 0.97 -13.99
CA GLN A 31 8.04 0.17 -14.22
C GLN A 31 7.94 -0.11 -15.72
N LYS A 32 7.83 -1.36 -16.08
CA LYS A 32 7.88 -1.80 -17.48
C LYS A 32 6.60 -2.52 -17.88
N LYS A 33 6.20 -2.32 -19.14
CA LYS A 33 5.06 -3.01 -19.74
C LYS A 33 5.51 -3.78 -20.98
N ILE A 34 5.07 -5.03 -21.09
CA ILE A 34 5.21 -5.82 -22.31
C ILE A 34 3.97 -5.62 -23.14
N THR A 35 4.13 -5.14 -24.36
CA THR A 35 3.05 -5.01 -25.34
C THR A 35 3.33 -5.90 -26.54
N GLY A 36 2.31 -6.49 -27.11
CA GLY A 36 2.47 -7.32 -28.30
C GLY A 36 1.47 -8.46 -28.35
N LYS A 37 1.40 -9.10 -29.50
CA LYS A 37 0.59 -10.28 -29.73
C LYS A 37 1.21 -11.21 -30.78
N LEU A 38 0.76 -12.45 -30.74
CA LEU A 38 1.07 -13.43 -31.78
C LEU A 38 0.47 -12.98 -33.13
N SER A 39 1.18 -13.28 -34.20
CA SER A 39 0.61 -13.11 -35.54
C SER A 39 -0.54 -14.10 -35.74
N GLU A 40 -1.68 -13.60 -36.14
CA GLU A 40 -2.86 -14.40 -36.51
C GLU A 40 -2.88 -14.80 -37.99
N ALA A 41 -1.84 -14.41 -38.75
CA ALA A 41 -1.75 -14.74 -40.17
C ALA A 41 -1.56 -16.25 -40.38
N GLU A 42 -2.35 -16.83 -41.28
CA GLU A 42 -2.26 -18.26 -41.62
C GLU A 42 -0.90 -18.57 -42.26
N TYR A 43 -0.27 -19.64 -41.81
CA TYR A 43 0.97 -20.15 -42.39
C TYR A 43 0.66 -21.01 -43.61
N THR A 44 1.26 -20.68 -44.72
CA THR A 44 1.24 -21.52 -45.95
C THR A 44 2.58 -22.25 -46.08
N PRO A 45 2.59 -23.59 -46.24
CA PRO A 45 3.83 -24.33 -46.44
C PRO A 45 4.66 -23.82 -47.58
N GLY A 46 5.94 -23.53 -47.32
CA GLY A 46 6.87 -22.99 -48.29
C GLY A 46 6.96 -21.45 -48.32
N GLN A 47 6.21 -20.76 -47.48
CA GLN A 47 6.33 -19.33 -47.25
C GLN A 47 6.99 -19.03 -45.89
N ASP A 48 7.45 -17.78 -45.72
CA ASP A 48 8.01 -17.33 -44.45
C ASP A 48 6.95 -17.38 -43.34
N ILE A 49 7.37 -17.80 -42.14
CA ILE A 49 6.52 -17.81 -40.97
C ILE A 49 6.18 -16.36 -40.56
N PRO A 50 4.88 -16.02 -40.36
CA PRO A 50 4.47 -14.67 -39.97
C PRO A 50 5.13 -14.25 -38.65
N LEU A 51 5.69 -13.04 -38.63
CA LEU A 51 6.35 -12.49 -37.44
C LEU A 51 5.35 -12.00 -36.40
N SER A 52 5.52 -12.46 -35.17
CA SER A 52 4.87 -11.89 -33.99
C SER A 52 5.70 -10.73 -33.46
N SER A 53 5.06 -9.67 -33.00
CA SER A 53 5.76 -8.48 -32.50
C SER A 53 5.49 -8.32 -31.01
N TYR A 54 6.57 -8.22 -30.23
CA TYR A 54 6.55 -7.89 -28.80
C TYR A 54 7.51 -6.74 -28.54
N ALA A 55 7.06 -5.76 -27.76
CA ALA A 55 7.85 -4.63 -27.31
C ALA A 55 7.87 -4.58 -25.77
N TYR A 56 8.98 -4.10 -25.23
CA TYR A 56 9.19 -3.91 -23.80
C TYR A 56 9.47 -2.42 -23.56
N GLU A 57 8.51 -1.75 -22.95
CA GLU A 57 8.51 -0.29 -22.82
C GLU A 57 8.53 0.13 -21.34
N ASP A 58 9.28 1.19 -21.03
CA ASP A 58 9.24 1.84 -19.74
C ASP A 58 7.98 2.72 -19.66
N VAL A 59 7.13 2.46 -18.65
CA VAL A 59 5.89 3.21 -18.44
C VAL A 59 6.12 4.39 -17.52
N THR A 60 6.75 4.15 -16.39
CA THR A 60 7.01 5.15 -15.34
C THR A 60 8.33 4.86 -14.65
N THR A 61 8.97 5.92 -14.22
CA THR A 61 10.21 5.85 -13.45
C THR A 61 9.97 6.39 -12.06
N TYR A 62 10.40 5.64 -11.04
CA TYR A 62 10.32 6.01 -9.64
C TYR A 62 11.73 6.13 -9.06
N GLU A 63 11.94 7.09 -8.17
CA GLU A 63 13.19 7.26 -7.43
C GLU A 63 12.93 7.01 -5.95
N VAL A 64 13.80 6.24 -5.30
CA VAL A 64 13.73 5.99 -3.87
C VAL A 64 14.31 7.19 -3.12
N THR A 65 13.42 7.98 -2.50
CA THR A 65 13.79 9.18 -1.75
C THR A 65 13.37 9.08 -0.30
N LEU A 66 14.14 9.72 0.59
CA LEU A 66 13.78 9.82 2.00
C LEU A 66 12.81 10.97 2.23
N LYS A 67 11.77 10.73 3.03
CA LYS A 67 10.84 11.76 3.53
C LYS A 67 11.18 12.03 5.01
N PRO A 68 11.98 13.07 5.32
CA PRO A 68 12.36 13.38 6.71
C PRO A 68 11.28 14.18 7.42
N TYR A 69 11.18 13.95 8.72
CA TYR A 69 10.34 14.67 9.67
C TYR A 69 11.17 15.06 10.89
N ARG A 70 10.90 16.22 11.46
CA ARG A 70 11.61 16.70 12.66
C ARG A 70 10.63 17.28 13.66
N LYS A 71 10.85 16.98 14.92
CA LYS A 71 10.14 17.56 16.07
C LYS A 71 11.15 18.07 17.09
N GLN A 72 10.88 19.23 17.67
CA GLN A 72 11.67 19.79 18.76
C GLN A 72 10.85 19.86 20.05
N THR A 73 11.45 19.45 21.15
CA THR A 73 10.88 19.58 22.50
C THR A 73 11.77 20.47 23.34
N THR A 74 11.24 21.55 23.92
CA THR A 74 12.02 22.48 24.73
C THR A 74 12.34 21.92 26.12
N LEU A 75 13.46 22.34 26.69
CA LEU A 75 13.82 22.00 28.06
C LEU A 75 12.71 22.40 29.07
N GLN A 76 12.00 23.50 28.81
CA GLN A 76 10.89 23.95 29.69
C GLN A 76 9.74 22.93 29.66
N GLU A 77 9.36 22.38 28.50
CA GLU A 77 8.33 21.35 28.40
C GLU A 77 8.76 20.06 29.09
N VAL A 78 10.02 19.65 28.94
CA VAL A 78 10.57 18.48 29.66
C VAL A 78 10.52 18.69 31.16
N LYS A 79 10.91 19.88 31.66
CA LYS A 79 10.84 20.22 33.09
C LYS A 79 9.42 20.26 33.63
N LYS A 80 8.44 20.70 32.81
CA LYS A 80 7.03 20.84 33.19
C LYS A 80 6.28 19.51 33.20
N ARG A 81 6.53 18.64 32.20
CA ARG A 81 5.74 17.43 31.95
C ARG A 81 6.50 16.12 32.21
N GLY A 82 7.81 16.21 32.50
CA GLY A 82 8.71 15.05 32.49
C GLY A 82 9.08 14.59 31.10
N TYR A 83 10.10 13.76 30.99
CA TYR A 83 10.60 13.22 29.72
C TYR A 83 9.51 12.39 29.01
N ASP A 84 8.89 11.42 29.71
CA ASP A 84 7.80 10.58 29.17
C ASP A 84 6.65 11.39 28.57
N GLY A 85 6.21 12.46 29.27
CA GLY A 85 5.09 13.27 28.80
C GLY A 85 5.45 14.24 27.65
N ALA A 86 6.67 14.73 27.62
CA ALA A 86 7.11 15.74 26.66
C ALA A 86 7.78 15.15 25.41
N VAL A 87 8.46 14.01 25.54
CA VAL A 87 9.19 13.36 24.45
C VAL A 87 8.49 12.07 24.02
N ASP A 88 8.43 11.04 24.87
CA ASP A 88 8.00 9.70 24.46
C ASP A 88 6.56 9.66 23.90
N LYS A 89 5.61 10.34 24.58
CA LYS A 89 4.21 10.38 24.10
C LYS A 89 4.04 11.16 22.81
N THR A 90 4.83 12.21 22.64
CA THR A 90 4.77 13.03 21.43
C THR A 90 5.53 12.37 20.27
N ASP A 91 6.57 11.59 20.52
CA ASP A 91 7.23 10.74 19.52
C ASP A 91 6.30 9.64 19.04
N ALA A 92 5.63 8.94 19.95
CA ALA A 92 4.64 7.95 19.61
C ALA A 92 3.51 8.53 18.72
N ALA A 93 3.06 9.76 18.99
CA ALA A 93 2.09 10.45 18.15
C ALA A 93 2.66 10.77 16.75
N MET A 94 3.91 11.26 16.66
CA MET A 94 4.58 11.53 15.41
C MET A 94 4.73 10.25 14.56
N ILE A 95 5.20 9.15 15.15
CA ILE A 95 5.32 7.85 14.48
C ILE A 95 3.94 7.36 13.98
N SER A 96 2.89 7.49 14.79
CA SER A 96 1.53 7.14 14.38
C SER A 96 1.03 7.96 13.19
N ASP A 97 1.37 9.25 13.12
CA ASP A 97 1.06 10.11 11.98
C ASP A 97 1.84 9.71 10.74
N MET A 98 3.12 9.34 10.88
CA MET A 98 3.94 8.83 9.78
C MET A 98 3.37 7.51 9.23
N GLN A 99 2.99 6.56 10.09
CA GLN A 99 2.32 5.31 9.69
C GLN A 99 1.00 5.56 8.95
N ARG A 100 0.24 6.58 9.38
CA ARG A 100 -0.97 7.02 8.66
C ARG A 100 -0.65 7.58 7.28
N ASN A 101 0.43 8.34 7.14
CA ASN A 101 0.88 8.87 5.85
C ASN A 101 1.34 7.75 4.92
N ILE A 102 2.07 6.75 5.41
CA ILE A 102 2.44 5.55 4.63
C ILE A 102 1.17 4.88 4.04
N LYS A 103 0.13 4.68 4.86
CA LYS A 103 -1.15 4.11 4.37
C LYS A 103 -1.83 4.97 3.32
N LYS A 104 -1.76 6.31 3.45
CA LYS A 104 -2.29 7.22 2.42
C LYS A 104 -1.50 7.15 1.12
N ASP A 105 -0.17 7.14 1.21
CA ASP A 105 0.71 7.05 0.04
C ASP A 105 0.48 5.73 -0.72
N PHE A 106 0.31 4.63 0.01
CA PHE A 106 -0.05 3.34 -0.57
C PHE A 106 -1.38 3.38 -1.34
N VAL A 107 -2.45 3.92 -0.72
CA VAL A 107 -3.76 4.04 -1.37
C VAL A 107 -3.71 5.03 -2.53
N ALA A 108 -2.89 6.07 -2.44
CA ALA A 108 -2.68 7.02 -3.54
C ALA A 108 -2.01 6.33 -4.74
N ALA A 109 -1.02 5.46 -4.51
CA ALA A 109 -0.41 4.65 -5.56
C ALA A 109 -1.43 3.73 -6.22
N LEU A 110 -2.25 2.99 -5.44
CA LEU A 110 -3.35 2.19 -5.99
C LEU A 110 -4.32 3.03 -6.83
N GLY A 111 -4.65 4.24 -6.37
CA GLY A 111 -5.57 5.14 -7.06
C GLY A 111 -5.02 5.72 -8.36
N ALA A 112 -3.71 5.95 -8.44
CA ALA A 112 -3.03 6.45 -9.63
C ALA A 112 -2.97 5.39 -10.74
N GLU A 113 -2.87 4.11 -10.38
CA GLU A 113 -2.67 3.00 -11.30
C GLU A 113 -3.98 2.26 -11.64
N GLY A 114 -5.05 2.44 -10.86
CA GLY A 114 -6.33 1.77 -11.08
C GLY A 114 -7.01 2.19 -12.37
N THR A 115 -6.87 1.41 -13.44
CA THR A 115 -7.38 1.74 -14.77
C THR A 115 -8.70 1.07 -15.13
N THR A 116 -8.97 -0.13 -14.62
CA THR A 116 -10.19 -0.88 -14.92
C THR A 116 -11.28 -0.53 -13.91
N ALA A 117 -12.45 -0.08 -14.38
CA ALA A 117 -13.58 0.25 -13.52
C ALA A 117 -14.54 -0.94 -13.36
N ALA A 118 -14.82 -1.31 -12.11
CA ALA A 118 -15.90 -2.23 -11.76
C ALA A 118 -17.00 -1.44 -11.02
N THR A 119 -18.27 -1.80 -11.21
CA THR A 119 -19.39 -1.15 -10.50
C THR A 119 -20.30 -2.21 -9.88
N GLY A 120 -20.88 -1.93 -8.73
CA GLY A 120 -21.83 -2.81 -8.06
C GLY A 120 -22.71 -2.05 -7.09
N LYS A 121 -23.84 -2.63 -6.71
CA LYS A 121 -24.82 -2.02 -5.78
C LYS A 121 -24.38 -2.15 -4.31
N SER A 122 -23.51 -3.07 -4.00
CA SER A 122 -22.98 -3.33 -2.66
C SER A 122 -21.48 -3.59 -2.70
N LEU A 123 -20.83 -3.60 -1.55
CA LEU A 123 -19.40 -3.90 -1.45
C LEU A 123 -19.08 -5.28 -2.05
N VAL A 124 -19.85 -6.31 -1.70
CA VAL A 124 -19.65 -7.68 -2.22
C VAL A 124 -19.87 -7.75 -3.72
N ALA A 125 -20.94 -7.11 -4.23
CA ALA A 125 -21.21 -7.11 -5.69
C ALA A 125 -20.10 -6.39 -6.47
N THR A 126 -19.59 -5.28 -5.93
CA THR A 126 -18.48 -4.55 -6.57
C THR A 126 -17.19 -5.37 -6.54
N ALA A 127 -16.92 -6.06 -5.44
CA ALA A 127 -15.76 -6.95 -5.31
C ALA A 127 -15.85 -8.14 -6.25
N ALA A 128 -17.04 -8.76 -6.41
CA ALA A 128 -17.26 -9.86 -7.34
C ALA A 128 -17.02 -9.42 -8.80
N ASN A 129 -17.49 -8.23 -9.17
CA ASN A 129 -17.23 -7.67 -10.51
C ASN A 129 -15.75 -7.33 -10.72
N ALA A 130 -15.06 -6.83 -9.70
CA ALA A 130 -13.63 -6.59 -9.75
C ALA A 130 -12.83 -7.90 -9.85
N TRP A 131 -13.23 -8.93 -9.12
CA TRP A 131 -12.65 -10.27 -9.26
C TRP A 131 -12.82 -10.82 -10.67
N ALA A 132 -14.03 -10.72 -11.26
CA ALA A 132 -14.28 -11.19 -12.61
C ALA A 132 -13.40 -10.44 -13.65
N ALA A 133 -13.24 -9.13 -13.48
CA ALA A 133 -12.34 -8.34 -14.34
C ALA A 133 -10.88 -8.79 -14.20
N LEU A 134 -10.40 -9.01 -12.97
CA LEU A 134 -9.04 -9.53 -12.73
C LEU A 134 -8.85 -10.95 -13.28
N SER A 135 -9.83 -11.83 -13.12
CA SER A 135 -9.78 -13.20 -13.66
C SER A 135 -9.65 -13.19 -15.19
N ASN A 136 -10.44 -12.36 -15.87
CA ASN A 136 -10.35 -12.24 -17.33
C ASN A 136 -8.97 -11.71 -17.76
N LEU A 137 -8.43 -10.71 -17.05
CA LEU A 137 -7.11 -10.18 -17.33
C LEU A 137 -6.01 -11.22 -17.08
N THR A 138 -6.09 -12.00 -16.00
CA THR A 138 -5.09 -13.06 -15.72
C THR A 138 -5.12 -14.15 -16.79
N GLU A 139 -6.28 -14.52 -17.31
CA GLU A 139 -6.41 -15.45 -18.44
C GLU A 139 -5.83 -14.86 -19.73
N GLU A 140 -6.11 -13.58 -20.03
CA GLU A 140 -5.61 -12.89 -21.22
C GLU A 140 -4.07 -12.81 -21.22
N TYR A 141 -3.46 -12.55 -20.05
CA TYR A 141 -2.01 -12.53 -19.91
C TYR A 141 -1.36 -13.90 -19.71
N GLY A 142 -2.16 -14.98 -19.62
CA GLY A 142 -1.67 -16.35 -19.43
C GLY A 142 -1.10 -16.62 -18.04
N PHE A 143 -1.48 -15.81 -17.05
CA PHE A 143 -1.11 -16.03 -15.65
C PHE A 143 -2.11 -16.96 -14.97
N GLY A 144 -1.63 -17.76 -14.00
CA GLY A 144 -2.50 -18.51 -13.12
C GLY A 144 -3.33 -17.58 -12.21
N SER A 145 -4.51 -18.03 -11.77
CA SER A 145 -5.33 -17.29 -10.80
C SER A 145 -4.58 -17.12 -9.48
N GLY A 146 -4.12 -15.90 -9.20
CA GLY A 146 -3.53 -15.53 -7.91
C GLY A 146 -4.62 -15.18 -6.88
N GLU A 147 -4.24 -15.14 -5.59
CA GLU A 147 -5.10 -14.63 -4.54
C GLU A 147 -5.41 -13.15 -4.79
N THR A 148 -6.70 -12.79 -4.79
CA THR A 148 -7.13 -11.40 -4.96
C THR A 148 -7.16 -10.71 -3.60
N VAL A 149 -6.64 -9.48 -3.56
CA VAL A 149 -6.66 -8.62 -2.37
C VAL A 149 -7.52 -7.40 -2.64
N TYR A 150 -8.40 -7.10 -1.69
CA TYR A 150 -9.33 -5.97 -1.76
C TYR A 150 -9.00 -4.94 -0.68
N PHE A 151 -9.03 -3.66 -1.04
CA PHE A 151 -8.88 -2.54 -0.11
C PHE A 151 -10.16 -1.72 -0.12
N ALA A 152 -10.84 -1.62 1.02
CA ALA A 152 -12.11 -0.91 1.13
C ALA A 152 -12.19 -0.06 2.41
N ASN A 153 -13.12 0.91 2.42
CA ASN A 153 -13.36 1.74 3.57
C ASN A 153 -14.15 0.96 4.65
N PRO A 154 -13.80 1.09 5.94
CA PRO A 154 -14.55 0.48 7.04
C PRO A 154 -16.05 0.83 7.05
N VAL A 155 -16.43 2.03 6.56
CA VAL A 155 -17.83 2.46 6.48
C VAL A 155 -18.63 1.60 5.51
N ASP A 156 -18.05 1.27 4.35
CA ASP A 156 -18.72 0.43 3.35
C ASP A 156 -18.82 -1.02 3.83
N PHE A 157 -17.80 -1.48 4.54
CA PHE A 157 -17.84 -2.78 5.20
C PHE A 157 -18.92 -2.85 6.30
N ALA A 158 -19.03 -1.81 7.13
CA ALA A 158 -20.07 -1.73 8.17
C ALA A 158 -21.49 -1.71 7.59
N LYS A 159 -21.71 -1.01 6.45
CA LYS A 159 -22.99 -1.05 5.73
C LYS A 159 -23.32 -2.46 5.26
N GLN A 160 -22.37 -3.16 4.68
CA GLN A 160 -22.55 -4.53 4.22
C GLN A 160 -22.91 -5.49 5.36
N ILE A 161 -22.29 -5.33 6.55
CA ILE A 161 -22.63 -6.11 7.75
C ILE A 161 -24.04 -5.79 8.22
N GLY A 162 -24.43 -4.52 8.23
CA GLY A 162 -25.77 -4.10 8.65
C GLY A 162 -26.90 -4.60 7.73
N GLU A 163 -26.60 -4.88 6.48
CA GLU A 163 -27.54 -5.44 5.49
C GLU A 163 -27.61 -6.98 5.53
N SER A 164 -26.60 -7.64 6.09
CA SER A 164 -26.54 -9.11 6.18
C SER A 164 -26.46 -9.56 7.64
N GLU A 165 -27.45 -10.32 8.11
CA GLU A 165 -27.54 -10.85 9.48
C GLU A 165 -26.41 -11.84 9.88
N VAL A 166 -25.43 -12.09 9.02
CA VAL A 166 -24.51 -13.24 9.10
C VAL A 166 -23.10 -12.90 9.59
N PHE A 167 -22.71 -11.63 9.77
CA PHE A 167 -21.33 -11.28 10.09
C PHE A 167 -21.08 -10.93 11.55
N SER A 168 -20.43 -11.83 12.29
CA SER A 168 -19.95 -11.62 13.67
C SER A 168 -18.55 -10.95 13.75
N ALA A 169 -18.01 -10.43 12.66
CA ALA A 169 -16.62 -9.95 12.56
C ALA A 169 -16.52 -8.42 12.73
N PHE A 170 -17.01 -7.88 13.83
CA PHE A 170 -16.80 -6.47 14.18
C PHE A 170 -15.33 -6.21 14.57
N GLY A 171 -14.69 -5.26 13.88
CA GLY A 171 -13.38 -4.76 14.26
C GLY A 171 -12.17 -5.44 13.57
N ILE A 172 -12.38 -6.35 12.62
CA ILE A 172 -11.29 -6.99 11.89
C ILE A 172 -10.84 -6.08 10.76
N SER A 173 -9.53 -5.80 10.72
CA SER A 173 -8.90 -4.96 9.69
C SER A 173 -8.46 -5.75 8.47
N TYR A 174 -8.35 -7.07 8.62
CA TYR A 174 -7.83 -8.01 7.66
C TYR A 174 -8.67 -9.29 7.72
N ILE A 175 -9.29 -9.69 6.62
CA ILE A 175 -10.18 -10.85 6.55
C ILE A 175 -9.73 -11.72 5.40
N GLU A 176 -9.19 -12.89 5.72
CA GLU A 176 -8.85 -13.92 4.73
C GLU A 176 -10.11 -14.60 4.21
N ASN A 177 -10.07 -15.02 2.95
CA ASN A 177 -11.16 -15.74 2.29
C ASN A 177 -12.53 -15.05 2.43
N TRP A 178 -12.53 -13.70 2.33
CA TRP A 178 -13.75 -12.90 2.40
C TRP A 178 -14.69 -13.21 1.24
N ALA A 179 -15.91 -13.61 1.56
CA ALA A 179 -16.95 -13.99 0.62
C ALA A 179 -16.52 -15.06 -0.42
N GLY A 180 -15.44 -15.81 -0.17
CA GLY A 180 -14.88 -16.76 -1.13
C GLY A 180 -14.14 -16.11 -2.30
N LEU A 181 -13.92 -14.78 -2.26
CA LEU A 181 -13.32 -14.00 -3.36
C LEU A 181 -11.83 -13.69 -3.15
N GLY A 182 -11.34 -13.75 -1.90
CA GLY A 182 -9.96 -13.42 -1.55
C GLY A 182 -9.82 -12.69 -0.23
N THR A 183 -8.76 -11.91 -0.05
CA THR A 183 -8.47 -11.21 1.20
C THR A 183 -8.98 -9.77 1.16
N LEU A 184 -9.71 -9.34 2.20
CA LEU A 184 -10.17 -7.96 2.38
C LEU A 184 -9.34 -7.25 3.44
N VAL A 185 -8.75 -6.12 3.07
CA VAL A 185 -8.06 -5.17 3.97
C VAL A 185 -8.92 -3.92 4.15
N SER A 186 -9.37 -3.68 5.38
CA SER A 186 -10.20 -2.52 5.71
C SER A 186 -9.35 -1.35 6.18
N THR A 187 -9.32 -0.25 5.41
CA THR A 187 -8.55 0.95 5.73
C THR A 187 -9.32 2.23 5.49
N GLY A 188 -9.30 3.15 6.48
CA GLY A 188 -9.92 4.47 6.36
C GLY A 188 -9.20 5.41 5.37
N SER A 189 -8.07 5.00 4.80
CA SER A 189 -7.38 5.77 3.75
C SER A 189 -8.06 5.65 2.39
N VAL A 190 -8.84 4.59 2.15
CA VAL A 190 -9.68 4.42 0.96
C VAL A 190 -10.92 5.31 1.11
N THR A 191 -11.32 6.00 0.05
CA THR A 191 -12.54 6.82 0.03
C THR A 191 -13.77 5.91 0.12
N ALA A 192 -14.74 6.24 0.99
CA ALA A 192 -16.00 5.52 1.08
C ALA A 192 -16.72 5.48 -0.30
N GLY A 193 -17.31 4.34 -0.61
CA GLY A 193 -17.90 4.08 -1.92
C GLY A 193 -16.91 3.62 -3.01
N THR A 194 -15.63 3.45 -2.65
CA THR A 194 -14.59 2.96 -3.56
C THR A 194 -13.95 1.69 -3.01
N ILE A 195 -13.64 0.75 -3.88
CA ILE A 195 -12.84 -0.44 -3.58
C ILE A 195 -11.70 -0.53 -4.58
N TYR A 196 -10.53 -0.94 -4.12
CA TYR A 196 -9.43 -1.34 -4.99
C TYR A 196 -9.22 -2.84 -4.87
N ALA A 197 -9.04 -3.50 -6.01
CA ALA A 197 -8.76 -4.92 -6.08
C ALA A 197 -7.48 -5.15 -6.90
N THR A 198 -6.62 -6.02 -6.42
CA THR A 198 -5.38 -6.40 -7.12
C THR A 198 -5.03 -7.84 -6.80
N VAL A 199 -4.13 -8.42 -7.58
CA VAL A 199 -3.56 -9.72 -7.27
C VAL A 199 -2.50 -9.54 -6.17
N LYS A 200 -2.42 -10.49 -5.25
CA LYS A 200 -1.41 -10.49 -4.19
C LYS A 200 0.00 -10.40 -4.79
N ASP A 201 0.86 -9.65 -4.11
CA ASP A 201 2.24 -9.37 -4.51
C ASP A 201 2.41 -8.57 -5.83
N ASN A 202 1.31 -8.14 -6.47
CA ASN A 202 1.39 -7.24 -7.62
C ASN A 202 1.90 -5.85 -7.22
N ILE A 203 1.57 -5.40 -6.00
CA ILE A 203 2.11 -4.14 -5.50
C ILE A 203 3.50 -4.38 -4.93
N LYS A 204 4.49 -3.77 -5.54
CA LYS A 204 5.88 -3.77 -5.05
C LYS A 204 6.08 -2.61 -4.07
N VAL A 205 6.76 -2.90 -2.99
CA VAL A 205 7.13 -1.91 -1.98
C VAL A 205 8.65 -1.87 -1.92
N TYR A 206 9.24 -0.81 -2.41
CA TYR A 206 10.67 -0.58 -2.26
C TYR A 206 10.92 0.14 -0.95
N VAL A 207 11.80 -0.45 -0.15
CA VAL A 207 12.11 -0.01 1.21
C VAL A 207 13.57 0.42 1.27
N ALA A 208 13.81 1.70 1.55
CA ALA A 208 15.15 2.15 1.91
C ALA A 208 15.54 1.58 3.27
N PRO A 209 16.80 1.15 3.47
CA PRO A 209 17.27 0.67 4.77
C PRO A 209 17.01 1.70 5.88
N THR A 210 16.52 1.23 7.02
CA THR A 210 16.26 2.06 8.21
C THR A 210 17.29 1.83 9.32
N ASP A 211 18.20 0.87 9.12
CA ASP A 211 19.30 0.48 9.99
C ASP A 211 20.64 0.70 9.31
N GLY A 212 21.71 0.69 10.09
CA GLY A 212 23.08 0.79 9.58
C GLY A 212 23.66 2.20 9.50
N ASP A 213 22.93 3.23 9.93
CA ASP A 213 23.42 4.61 9.99
C ASP A 213 23.92 4.98 11.39
N ASP A 214 24.91 4.22 11.86
CA ASP A 214 25.53 4.44 13.20
C ASP A 214 26.04 5.86 13.40
N LEU A 215 26.44 6.53 12.30
CA LEU A 215 26.94 7.91 12.35
C LEU A 215 25.88 8.92 12.86
N PHE A 216 24.62 8.72 12.51
CA PHE A 216 23.51 9.59 12.89
C PHE A 216 22.67 9.02 14.05
N GLY A 217 22.97 7.80 14.51
CA GLY A 217 22.27 7.16 15.62
C GLY A 217 20.80 6.84 15.30
N PHE A 218 20.48 6.54 14.05
CA PHE A 218 19.15 6.09 13.67
C PHE A 218 18.92 4.64 14.08
N TYR A 219 17.71 4.36 14.54
CA TYR A 219 17.21 3.03 14.84
C TYR A 219 15.82 2.85 14.23
N SER A 220 15.50 1.63 13.82
CA SER A 220 14.18 1.29 13.29
C SER A 220 13.11 1.30 14.39
N ASP A 221 11.91 1.78 14.04
CA ASP A 221 10.73 1.58 14.87
C ASP A 221 10.26 0.10 14.84
N GLU A 222 9.20 -0.22 15.59
CA GLU A 222 8.63 -1.57 15.61
C GLU A 222 8.08 -2.04 14.25
N SER A 223 7.83 -1.14 13.32
CA SER A 223 7.37 -1.47 11.97
C SER A 223 8.50 -1.89 11.02
N GLY A 224 9.73 -1.48 11.31
CA GLY A 224 10.88 -1.64 10.43
C GLY A 224 10.91 -0.71 9.21
N TYR A 225 9.95 0.23 9.10
CA TYR A 225 9.81 1.15 7.95
C TYR A 225 10.13 2.60 8.29
N ILE A 226 10.27 2.93 9.56
CA ILE A 226 10.54 4.28 10.06
C ILE A 226 11.84 4.25 10.84
N ALA A 227 12.79 5.07 10.42
CA ALA A 227 14.02 5.31 11.17
C ALA A 227 13.84 6.51 12.09
N VAL A 228 14.30 6.41 13.32
CA VAL A 228 14.18 7.46 14.33
C VAL A 228 15.54 7.72 14.97
N SER A 229 15.88 8.98 15.22
CA SER A 229 17.05 9.40 15.97
C SER A 229 16.72 10.54 16.92
N HIS A 230 17.43 10.60 18.02
CA HIS A 230 17.28 11.63 19.04
C HIS A 230 18.61 12.33 19.32
N SER A 231 18.58 13.65 19.41
CA SER A 231 19.77 14.42 19.79
C SER A 231 19.43 15.65 20.61
N PRO A 232 20.23 15.98 21.65
CA PRO A 232 20.12 17.26 22.35
C PRO A 232 20.75 18.40 21.53
N GLU A 233 20.01 19.48 21.34
CA GLU A 233 20.53 20.72 20.74
C GLU A 233 20.75 21.76 21.86
N LEU A 234 22.01 21.87 22.30
CA LEU A 234 22.37 22.71 23.44
C LEU A 234 22.28 24.21 23.17
N LYS A 235 22.41 24.63 21.89
CA LYS A 235 22.32 26.05 21.53
C LYS A 235 20.92 26.61 21.72
N SER A 236 19.91 25.80 21.47
CA SER A 236 18.49 26.16 21.60
C SER A 236 17.82 25.60 22.87
N LEU A 237 18.55 24.81 23.67
CA LEU A 237 18.01 24.06 24.83
C LEU A 237 16.80 23.24 24.44
N THR A 238 16.88 22.53 23.31
CA THR A 238 15.87 21.64 22.79
C THR A 238 16.38 20.21 22.70
N TYR A 239 15.44 19.28 22.67
CA TYR A 239 15.67 17.89 22.38
C TYR A 239 14.97 17.57 21.04
N ASP A 240 15.76 17.19 20.06
CA ASP A 240 15.29 16.95 18.70
C ASP A 240 15.00 15.47 18.49
N THR A 241 13.85 15.19 17.94
CA THR A 241 13.50 13.90 17.35
C THR A 241 13.46 14.05 15.84
N VAL A 242 14.30 13.32 15.15
CA VAL A 242 14.32 13.24 13.67
C VAL A 242 13.90 11.84 13.27
N ALA A 243 12.98 11.75 12.30
CA ALA A 243 12.57 10.47 11.75
C ALA A 243 12.46 10.58 10.25
N TYR A 244 12.67 9.45 9.53
CA TYR A 244 12.45 9.41 8.09
C TYR A 244 11.76 8.12 7.66
N VAL A 245 11.13 8.17 6.48
CA VAL A 245 10.54 7.04 5.76
C VAL A 245 11.11 7.05 4.35
N GLY A 246 11.53 5.88 3.88
CA GLY A 246 11.99 5.69 2.50
C GLY A 246 11.19 4.56 1.85
N LEU A 247 9.95 4.85 1.42
CA LEU A 247 9.07 3.87 0.79
C LEU A 247 8.58 4.37 -0.57
N VAL A 248 8.62 3.49 -1.56
CA VAL A 248 8.01 3.71 -2.88
C VAL A 248 7.10 2.55 -3.21
N PHE A 249 5.88 2.87 -3.65
CA PHE A 249 4.83 1.91 -4.01
C PHE A 249 4.52 2.03 -5.50
N PHE A 250 4.47 0.92 -6.20
CA PHE A 250 3.93 0.84 -7.56
C PHE A 250 3.44 -0.58 -7.88
N ALA A 251 2.53 -0.70 -8.84
CA ALA A 251 2.12 -1.99 -9.36
C ALA A 251 3.14 -2.51 -10.37
N GLU A 252 3.51 -3.79 -10.27
CA GLU A 252 4.32 -4.45 -11.30
C GLU A 252 3.56 -4.51 -12.63
N TYR A 253 2.28 -4.86 -12.56
CA TYR A 253 1.34 -4.85 -13.67
C TYR A 253 0.21 -3.87 -13.39
N ILE A 254 0.19 -2.75 -14.12
CA ILE A 254 -0.78 -1.67 -13.95
C ILE A 254 -2.21 -2.18 -14.20
N ASP A 255 -2.39 -2.99 -15.22
CA ASP A 255 -3.69 -3.49 -15.62
C ASP A 255 -4.34 -4.40 -14.55
N PHE A 256 -3.56 -4.93 -13.60
CA PHE A 256 -4.04 -5.75 -12.48
C PHE A 256 -4.43 -4.94 -11.24
N VAL A 257 -4.59 -3.63 -11.35
CA VAL A 257 -5.19 -2.78 -10.32
C VAL A 257 -6.56 -2.33 -10.79
N VAL A 258 -7.61 -2.92 -10.23
CA VAL A 258 -9.01 -2.62 -10.57
C VAL A 258 -9.61 -1.68 -9.55
N LYS A 259 -10.10 -0.53 -10.01
CA LYS A 259 -10.87 0.39 -9.19
C LYS A 259 -12.36 0.10 -9.36
N GLY A 260 -13.03 -0.20 -8.24
CA GLY A 260 -14.47 -0.42 -8.19
C GLY A 260 -15.20 0.75 -7.53
N THR A 261 -16.42 1.04 -7.99
CA THR A 261 -17.30 2.04 -7.40
C THR A 261 -18.58 1.38 -6.92
N ILE A 262 -18.92 1.60 -5.65
CA ILE A 262 -20.19 1.14 -5.07
C ILE A 262 -21.24 2.16 -5.45
N ALA A 263 -22.14 1.80 -6.36
CA ALA A 263 -23.23 2.66 -6.77
C ALA A 263 -24.24 2.78 -5.62
N PRO A 264 -24.70 3.99 -5.27
CA PRO A 264 -25.80 4.12 -4.30
C PRO A 264 -27.02 3.41 -4.82
N THR A 265 -27.68 2.65 -3.96
CA THR A 265 -29.02 2.09 -4.27
C THR A 265 -29.96 3.29 -4.40
N ALA A 266 -30.56 3.46 -5.59
CA ALA A 266 -31.58 4.49 -5.83
C ALA A 266 -32.82 4.19 -5.00
#